data_2a338b4edb3bcdf64b04f80b4e1523c5
#
_entry.id   2a338b4edb3bcdf64b04f80b4e1523c5
#
_cell.length_a   1.000
_cell.length_b   1.000
_cell.length_c   1.000
_cell.angle_alpha   90.00
_cell.angle_beta   90.00
_cell.angle_gamma   90.00
#
_symmetry.space_group_name_H-M   'P 1'
#
loop_
_entity.id
_entity.type
_entity.pdbx_description
1 polymer ?
#
loop_
_entity_poly.entity_id
_entity_poly.type
_entity_poly.pdbx_seq_one_letter_code
_entity_poly.pdbx_strand_id
1 'polypeptide(L)'
;MKSMFWLMLLFPSTLLAQTSFDGTWVVKLDQAELPKKPETYLLQNGVYECPSCVPKIKVNADGKDYPIAGSPYFSTISIRPVGNNAVEITEKQKDKTVYSETDTVSADGNTLVQEMTDSAAPSGKPVVARETFQRVGPSPAGANAISGSWQAENVKVLSENGMTVTYHATAQGLEATNPGGEGYNAKFDGKEYRVHGVPVRCTVSLRRINARTIEETDRHEGVVHYQIRMAVSRDGKSMKVTEIDKERGTKMTYVMEKKSQQD
;
A
#
# COMPACT_ATOMS: atom_id res chain seq x y z
N MET A 1 -50.14 -24.68 -52.63
CA MET A 1 -49.88 -24.47 -51.22
C MET A 1 -48.37 -24.43 -51.03
N LYS A 2 -47.78 -23.23 -50.88
CA LYS A 2 -46.32 -23.03 -50.66
C LYS A 2 -46.12 -22.80 -49.18
N SER A 3 -45.48 -23.75 -48.51
CA SER A 3 -45.07 -23.65 -47.10
C SER A 3 -43.78 -22.86 -47.01
N MET A 4 -43.82 -21.69 -46.36
CA MET A 4 -42.69 -20.80 -46.17
C MET A 4 -42.10 -21.10 -44.79
N PHE A 5 -40.97 -21.84 -44.73
CA PHE A 5 -40.22 -22.10 -43.53
C PHE A 5 -39.48 -20.81 -43.13
N TRP A 6 -39.87 -20.22 -42.00
CA TRP A 6 -39.12 -19.16 -41.34
C TRP A 6 -38.01 -19.79 -40.49
N LEU A 7 -36.77 -19.60 -40.95
CA LEU A 7 -35.57 -19.96 -40.19
C LEU A 7 -35.30 -18.86 -39.16
N MET A 8 -35.68 -19.08 -37.88
CA MET A 8 -35.27 -18.21 -36.77
C MET A 8 -33.78 -18.39 -36.55
N LEU A 9 -32.97 -17.44 -36.96
CA LEU A 9 -31.58 -17.31 -36.58
C LEU A 9 -31.53 -16.85 -35.10
N LEU A 10 -31.32 -17.80 -34.19
CA LEU A 10 -30.91 -17.53 -32.82
C LEU A 10 -29.46 -16.99 -32.83
N PHE A 11 -29.31 -15.68 -32.79
CA PHE A 11 -28.03 -15.07 -32.44
C PHE A 11 -27.73 -15.40 -30.99
N PRO A 12 -26.65 -16.10 -30.68
CA PRO A 12 -26.23 -16.20 -29.28
C PRO A 12 -25.82 -14.79 -28.83
N SER A 13 -26.63 -14.17 -27.98
CA SER A 13 -26.23 -12.99 -27.21
C SER A 13 -25.04 -13.41 -26.35
N THR A 14 -23.82 -13.16 -26.80
CA THR A 14 -22.65 -13.20 -25.93
C THR A 14 -22.83 -12.07 -24.94
N LEU A 15 -23.51 -12.35 -23.84
CA LEU A 15 -23.35 -11.55 -22.62
C LEU A 15 -21.85 -11.59 -22.34
N LEU A 16 -21.17 -10.49 -22.62
CA LEU A 16 -19.83 -10.23 -22.07
C LEU A 16 -20.02 -10.30 -20.55
N ALA A 17 -19.73 -11.44 -19.97
CA ALA A 17 -19.80 -11.61 -18.53
C ALA A 17 -18.81 -10.62 -17.94
N GLN A 18 -19.35 -9.53 -17.40
CA GLN A 18 -18.58 -8.55 -16.64
C GLN A 18 -17.78 -9.32 -15.60
N THR A 19 -16.48 -9.20 -15.62
CA THR A 19 -15.65 -9.96 -14.69
C THR A 19 -15.91 -9.43 -13.28
N SER A 20 -15.83 -10.31 -12.28
CA SER A 20 -16.16 -9.94 -10.90
C SER A 20 -15.27 -8.79 -10.36
N PHE A 21 -14.08 -8.58 -10.94
CA PHE A 21 -13.15 -7.52 -10.54
C PHE A 21 -13.45 -6.14 -11.12
N ASP A 22 -14.14 -6.07 -12.27
CA ASP A 22 -14.39 -4.81 -12.97
C ASP A 22 -15.10 -3.78 -12.11
N GLY A 23 -14.65 -2.51 -12.15
CA GLY A 23 -15.22 -1.37 -11.43
C GLY A 23 -14.27 -0.71 -10.42
N THR A 24 -14.79 0.28 -9.71
CA THR A 24 -14.06 1.04 -8.70
C THR A 24 -14.28 0.46 -7.32
N TRP A 25 -13.20 0.28 -6.59
CA TRP A 25 -13.16 -0.34 -5.27
C TRP A 25 -12.59 0.64 -4.24
N VAL A 26 -13.21 0.66 -3.05
CA VAL A 26 -12.80 1.53 -1.94
C VAL A 26 -12.32 0.66 -0.78
N VAL A 27 -11.12 0.95 -0.28
CA VAL A 27 -10.52 0.23 0.86
C VAL A 27 -11.28 0.57 2.15
N LYS A 28 -11.53 -0.44 2.97
CA LYS A 28 -12.14 -0.36 4.31
C LYS A 28 -11.11 -0.75 5.36
N LEU A 29 -10.40 0.24 5.88
CA LEU A 29 -9.34 0.02 6.87
C LEU A 29 -9.87 -0.24 8.27
N ASP A 30 -11.11 0.15 8.57
CA ASP A 30 -11.80 -0.15 9.83
C ASP A 30 -12.02 -1.66 10.07
N GLN A 31 -11.88 -2.47 9.02
CA GLN A 31 -11.97 -3.93 9.05
C GLN A 31 -10.62 -4.61 8.77
N ALA A 32 -9.52 -3.86 8.83
CA ALA A 32 -8.20 -4.40 8.52
C ALA A 32 -7.62 -5.21 9.68
N GLU A 33 -7.03 -6.36 9.35
CA GLU A 33 -6.14 -7.10 10.24
C GLU A 33 -4.71 -6.59 9.97
N LEU A 34 -4.19 -5.75 10.87
CA LEU A 34 -2.88 -5.13 10.74
C LEU A 34 -1.73 -6.13 11.02
N PRO A 35 -0.49 -5.82 10.59
CA PRO A 35 0.67 -6.64 10.89
C PRO A 35 0.86 -6.86 12.38
N LYS A 36 1.15 -8.11 12.78
CA LYS A 36 1.39 -8.46 14.18
C LYS A 36 2.86 -8.33 14.61
N LYS A 37 3.78 -8.16 13.66
CA LYS A 37 5.19 -7.96 13.95
C LYS A 37 5.40 -6.51 14.37
N PRO A 38 5.96 -6.26 15.57
CA PRO A 38 6.19 -4.90 16.02
C PRO A 38 7.23 -4.17 15.18
N GLU A 39 7.06 -2.86 15.05
CA GLU A 39 8.09 -1.95 14.58
C GLU A 39 8.98 -1.51 15.74
N THR A 40 10.25 -1.28 15.44
CA THR A 40 11.23 -0.96 16.49
C THR A 40 12.04 0.25 16.08
N TYR A 41 12.10 1.24 16.98
CA TYR A 41 12.86 2.46 16.84
C TYR A 41 13.79 2.67 18.03
N LEU A 42 14.95 3.27 17.80
CA LEU A 42 15.85 3.74 18.84
C LEU A 42 16.36 5.13 18.47
N LEU A 43 16.12 6.10 19.34
CA LEU A 43 16.70 7.43 19.25
C LEU A 43 17.40 7.72 20.57
N GLN A 44 18.73 7.60 20.56
CA GLN A 44 19.57 7.78 21.73
C GLN A 44 20.91 8.39 21.33
N ASN A 45 21.47 9.25 22.19
CA ASN A 45 22.76 9.92 21.93
C ASN A 45 22.85 10.63 20.58
N GLY A 46 21.74 11.19 20.08
CA GLY A 46 21.68 11.88 18.80
C GLY A 46 21.69 10.97 17.56
N VAL A 47 21.56 9.66 17.74
CA VAL A 47 21.49 8.69 16.63
C VAL A 47 20.09 8.06 16.60
N TYR A 48 19.50 8.04 15.40
CA TYR A 48 18.25 7.33 15.11
C TYR A 48 18.55 6.02 14.41
N GLU A 49 17.91 4.95 14.89
CA GLU A 49 17.97 3.62 14.30
C GLU A 49 16.55 3.06 14.11
N CYS A 50 16.27 2.52 12.91
CA CYS A 50 15.09 1.71 12.63
C CYS A 50 15.51 0.33 12.10
N PRO A 51 15.70 -0.66 12.96
CA PRO A 51 16.08 -2.01 12.53
C PRO A 51 14.93 -2.78 11.87
N SER A 52 13.68 -2.35 12.05
CA SER A 52 12.48 -2.91 11.39
C SER A 52 12.20 -2.28 10.02
N CYS A 53 12.81 -1.15 9.69
CA CYS A 53 12.69 -0.50 8.39
C CYS A 53 13.38 -1.31 7.26
N VAL A 54 12.93 -1.10 6.05
CA VAL A 54 13.55 -1.65 4.83
C VAL A 54 13.76 -0.49 3.84
N PRO A 55 15.02 -0.12 3.56
CA PRO A 55 16.26 -0.59 4.20
C PRO A 55 16.33 -0.22 5.69
N LYS A 56 17.17 -0.92 6.45
CA LYS A 56 17.46 -0.54 7.84
C LYS A 56 18.09 0.84 7.87
N ILE A 57 17.63 1.69 8.78
CA ILE A 57 18.08 3.08 8.92
C ILE A 57 18.96 3.20 10.16
N LYS A 58 20.08 3.91 10.01
CA LYS A 58 20.92 4.36 11.09
C LYS A 58 21.61 5.66 10.69
N VAL A 59 21.17 6.79 11.25
CA VAL A 59 21.64 8.13 10.91
C VAL A 59 21.69 9.02 12.15
N ASN A 60 22.44 10.13 12.06
CA ASN A 60 22.32 11.16 13.11
C ASN A 60 20.95 11.86 13.01
N ALA A 61 20.38 12.16 14.16
CA ALA A 61 19.10 12.86 14.28
C ALA A 61 19.35 14.36 14.53
N ASP A 62 20.00 15.03 13.57
CA ASP A 62 20.38 16.45 13.67
C ASP A 62 19.64 17.33 12.63
N GLY A 63 18.66 16.77 11.93
CA GLY A 63 17.86 17.45 10.93
C GLY A 63 18.53 17.62 9.57
N LYS A 64 19.72 17.05 9.36
CA LYS A 64 20.41 17.07 8.07
C LYS A 64 20.01 15.87 7.20
N ASP A 65 20.18 16.01 5.89
CA ASP A 65 19.95 14.94 4.95
C ASP A 65 21.13 13.94 4.95
N TYR A 66 20.81 12.66 5.19
CA TYR A 66 21.77 11.54 5.15
C TYR A 66 21.46 10.61 3.98
N PRO A 67 22.45 10.17 3.22
CA PRO A 67 22.23 9.26 2.11
C PRO A 67 21.81 7.89 2.60
N ILE A 68 20.80 7.30 1.93
CA ILE A 68 20.31 5.94 2.18
C ILE A 68 20.50 5.10 0.93
N ALA A 69 21.22 4.01 1.07
CA ALA A 69 21.38 3.02 0.01
C ALA A 69 20.28 1.94 0.12
N GLY A 70 19.85 1.42 -1.03
CA GLY A 70 18.90 0.30 -1.10
C GLY A 70 17.43 0.68 -1.03
N SER A 71 17.07 1.96 -0.85
CA SER A 71 15.69 2.41 -1.08
C SER A 71 15.50 2.81 -2.54
N PRO A 72 14.48 2.28 -3.21
CA PRO A 72 14.13 2.74 -4.55
C PRO A 72 13.32 4.05 -4.52
N TYR A 73 12.73 4.41 -3.41
CA TYR A 73 11.76 5.52 -3.29
C TYR A 73 12.41 6.84 -2.91
N PHE A 74 13.49 6.80 -2.12
CA PHE A 74 14.19 7.99 -1.67
C PHE A 74 15.70 7.75 -1.63
N SER A 75 16.46 8.81 -1.78
CA SER A 75 17.94 8.80 -1.77
C SER A 75 18.54 9.36 -0.49
N THR A 76 17.79 10.19 0.23
CA THR A 76 18.22 10.78 1.50
C THR A 76 17.08 10.80 2.51
N ILE A 77 17.44 10.72 3.79
CA ILE A 77 16.52 10.87 4.93
C ILE A 77 17.08 11.92 5.89
N SER A 78 16.17 12.68 6.49
CA SER A 78 16.45 13.63 7.56
C SER A 78 15.60 13.27 8.77
N ILE A 79 16.22 13.23 9.94
CA ILE A 79 15.57 12.93 11.23
C ILE A 79 15.77 14.11 12.16
N ARG A 80 14.70 14.71 12.66
CA ARG A 80 14.73 15.86 13.57
C ARG A 80 13.90 15.61 14.82
N PRO A 81 14.50 15.43 15.99
CA PRO A 81 13.76 15.36 17.26
C PRO A 81 13.04 16.68 17.54
N VAL A 82 11.81 16.58 18.01
CA VAL A 82 10.99 17.70 18.46
C VAL A 82 10.67 17.48 19.94
N GLY A 83 11.50 18.03 20.81
CA GLY A 83 11.45 17.70 22.23
C GLY A 83 11.83 16.26 22.54
N ASN A 84 11.23 15.68 23.59
CA ASN A 84 11.56 14.31 24.03
C ASN A 84 10.55 13.25 23.58
N ASN A 85 9.43 13.66 22.99
CA ASN A 85 8.34 12.76 22.66
C ASN A 85 7.90 12.81 21.18
N ALA A 86 8.58 13.60 20.36
CA ALA A 86 8.26 13.65 18.94
C ALA A 86 9.51 13.68 18.05
N VAL A 87 9.35 13.20 16.82
CA VAL A 87 10.38 13.19 15.77
C VAL A 87 9.74 13.52 14.43
N GLU A 88 10.39 14.37 13.66
CA GLU A 88 10.04 14.62 12.27
C GLU A 88 11.01 13.87 11.36
N ILE A 89 10.46 13.20 10.36
CA ILE A 89 11.16 12.41 9.33
C ILE A 89 10.85 13.02 7.98
N THR A 90 11.86 13.22 7.16
CA THR A 90 11.68 13.68 5.78
C THR A 90 12.52 12.84 4.85
N GLU A 91 11.90 12.28 3.82
CA GLU A 91 12.57 11.52 2.78
C GLU A 91 12.57 12.31 1.47
N LYS A 92 13.72 12.33 0.79
CA LYS A 92 13.87 13.05 -0.47
C LYS A 92 14.42 12.16 -1.58
N GLN A 93 13.92 12.41 -2.78
CA GLN A 93 14.46 11.85 -4.01
C GLN A 93 14.92 12.98 -4.91
N LYS A 94 16.23 13.04 -5.21
CA LYS A 94 16.83 14.14 -6.00
C LYS A 94 16.43 15.52 -5.46
N ASP A 95 16.63 15.74 -4.16
CA ASP A 95 16.33 16.99 -3.42
C ASP A 95 14.85 17.37 -3.32
N LYS A 96 13.95 16.58 -3.92
CA LYS A 96 12.51 16.76 -3.76
C LYS A 96 12.01 15.92 -2.59
N THR A 97 11.29 16.53 -1.66
CA THR A 97 10.57 15.78 -0.62
C THR A 97 9.51 14.89 -1.28
N VAL A 98 9.60 13.60 -1.02
CA VAL A 98 8.64 12.58 -1.49
C VAL A 98 7.80 12.03 -0.36
N TYR A 99 8.30 12.08 0.88
CA TYR A 99 7.60 11.64 2.06
C TYR A 99 7.98 12.51 3.26
N SER A 100 7.00 12.76 4.13
CA SER A 100 7.20 13.41 5.43
C SER A 100 6.32 12.75 6.48
N GLU A 101 6.85 12.63 7.70
CA GLU A 101 6.18 11.99 8.81
C GLU A 101 6.48 12.73 10.10
N THR A 102 5.51 12.79 11.00
CA THR A 102 5.69 13.24 12.37
C THR A 102 5.23 12.13 13.31
N ASP A 103 6.17 11.62 14.08
CA ASP A 103 5.96 10.65 15.14
C ASP A 103 5.75 11.36 16.46
N THR A 104 4.68 11.06 17.18
CA THR A 104 4.40 11.64 18.49
C THR A 104 3.98 10.58 19.48
N VAL A 105 4.67 10.51 20.60
CA VAL A 105 4.35 9.62 21.72
C VAL A 105 3.48 10.36 22.74
N SER A 106 2.42 9.69 23.19
CA SER A 106 1.51 10.18 24.25
C SER A 106 2.23 10.46 25.56
N ALA A 107 1.64 11.30 26.41
CA ALA A 107 2.23 11.69 27.69
C ALA A 107 2.49 10.52 28.68
N ASP A 108 1.67 9.45 28.56
CA ASP A 108 1.84 8.23 29.36
C ASP A 108 2.88 7.26 28.74
N GLY A 109 3.43 7.58 27.56
CA GLY A 109 4.44 6.80 26.87
C GLY A 109 3.93 5.55 26.17
N ASN A 110 2.63 5.28 26.12
CA ASN A 110 2.07 4.00 25.67
C ASN A 110 1.55 4.00 24.24
N THR A 111 1.24 5.17 23.69
CA THR A 111 0.70 5.31 22.32
C THR A 111 1.67 6.11 21.45
N LEU A 112 1.99 5.60 20.27
CA LEU A 112 2.68 6.33 19.21
C LEU A 112 1.68 6.66 18.11
N VAL A 113 1.66 7.90 17.67
CA VAL A 113 0.89 8.37 16.52
C VAL A 113 1.88 8.81 15.45
N GLN A 114 1.74 8.27 14.25
CA GLN A 114 2.49 8.67 13.06
C GLN A 114 1.53 9.39 12.12
N GLU A 115 1.85 10.64 11.77
CA GLU A 115 1.11 11.44 10.79
C GLU A 115 1.99 11.60 9.56
N MET A 116 1.56 11.05 8.43
CA MET A 116 2.39 10.92 7.25
C MET A 116 1.75 11.56 6.01
N THR A 117 2.62 12.08 5.14
CA THR A 117 2.25 12.63 3.83
C THR A 117 3.17 12.06 2.78
N ASP A 118 2.63 11.26 1.87
CA ASP A 118 3.31 10.78 0.67
C ASP A 118 3.00 11.73 -0.49
N SER A 119 4.03 12.32 -1.05
CA SER A 119 3.97 13.27 -2.17
C SER A 119 4.62 12.72 -3.46
N ALA A 120 4.89 11.41 -3.51
CA ALA A 120 5.53 10.77 -4.66
C ALA A 120 4.59 10.57 -5.86
N ALA A 121 3.26 10.61 -5.65
CA ALA A 121 2.27 10.33 -6.67
C ALA A 121 2.40 11.25 -7.89
N PRO A 122 2.32 10.72 -9.15
CA PRO A 122 2.41 11.50 -10.40
C PRO A 122 1.35 12.59 -10.54
N SER A 123 0.19 12.39 -9.97
CA SER A 123 -0.90 13.38 -9.97
C SER A 123 -0.54 14.67 -9.21
N GLY A 124 0.53 14.66 -8.40
CA GLY A 124 0.90 15.74 -7.50
C GLY A 124 -0.05 15.91 -6.30
N LYS A 125 -1.04 15.04 -6.15
CA LYS A 125 -1.96 15.04 -5.01
C LYS A 125 -1.37 14.13 -3.92
N PRO A 126 -1.03 14.67 -2.74
CA PRO A 126 -0.44 13.85 -1.69
C PRO A 126 -1.46 12.86 -1.13
N VAL A 127 -0.95 11.72 -0.66
CA VAL A 127 -1.69 10.80 0.20
C VAL A 127 -1.35 11.14 1.65
N VAL A 128 -2.36 11.43 2.45
CA VAL A 128 -2.22 11.73 3.88
C VAL A 128 -2.80 10.57 4.68
N ALA A 129 -2.03 10.07 5.63
CA ALA A 129 -2.46 8.98 6.49
C ALA A 129 -2.03 9.24 7.94
N ARG A 130 -2.68 8.52 8.85
CA ARG A 130 -2.37 8.50 10.27
C ARG A 130 -2.41 7.07 10.78
N GLU A 131 -1.34 6.66 11.44
CA GLU A 131 -1.26 5.36 12.10
C GLU A 131 -1.16 5.53 13.60
N THR A 132 -1.69 4.56 14.34
CA THR A 132 -1.63 4.52 15.79
C THR A 132 -1.08 3.17 16.22
N PHE A 133 -0.13 3.21 17.13
CA PHE A 133 0.56 2.03 17.63
C PHE A 133 0.49 2.00 19.16
N GLN A 134 0.47 0.80 19.71
CA GLN A 134 0.61 0.54 21.14
C GLN A 134 2.04 0.06 21.44
N ARG A 135 2.61 0.53 22.52
CA ARG A 135 3.92 0.11 22.98
C ARG A 135 3.88 -1.36 23.42
N VAL A 136 4.84 -2.14 22.96
CA VAL A 136 5.05 -3.52 23.39
C VAL A 136 6.45 -3.66 24.01
N GLY A 137 6.49 -3.81 25.33
CA GLY A 137 7.73 -3.89 26.08
C GLY A 137 8.25 -2.54 26.61
N PRO A 138 9.35 -2.54 27.36
CA PRO A 138 9.88 -1.35 28.02
C PRO A 138 10.56 -0.40 27.03
N SER A 139 10.52 0.90 27.32
CA SER A 139 11.36 1.89 26.64
C SER A 139 12.81 1.78 27.14
N PRO A 140 13.81 1.90 26.25
CA PRO A 140 15.21 1.94 26.67
C PRO A 140 15.49 3.16 27.57
N ALA A 141 16.21 2.93 28.65
CA ALA A 141 16.51 3.99 29.61
C ALA A 141 17.37 5.12 28.98
N GLY A 142 16.99 6.37 29.20
CA GLY A 142 17.70 7.55 28.71
C GLY A 142 17.56 7.79 27.18
N ALA A 143 16.71 7.04 26.48
CA ALA A 143 16.38 7.27 25.09
C ALA A 143 15.18 8.24 24.94
N ASN A 144 15.00 8.80 23.73
CA ASN A 144 13.79 9.54 23.35
C ASN A 144 12.56 8.63 23.49
N ALA A 145 11.41 9.20 23.78
CA ALA A 145 10.16 8.46 24.00
C ALA A 145 9.71 7.58 22.82
N ILE A 146 10.09 7.91 21.56
CA ILE A 146 9.78 7.05 20.41
C ILE A 146 10.49 5.70 20.47
N SER A 147 11.58 5.59 21.24
CA SER A 147 12.39 4.38 21.32
C SER A 147 11.63 3.23 21.96
N GLY A 148 11.76 2.05 21.36
CA GLY A 148 11.09 0.83 21.82
C GLY A 148 10.44 0.08 20.68
N SER A 149 9.55 -0.84 21.02
CA SER A 149 8.78 -1.66 20.07
C SER A 149 7.32 -1.26 20.11
N TRP A 150 6.71 -1.19 18.92
CA TRP A 150 5.39 -0.65 18.70
C TRP A 150 4.55 -1.58 17.85
N GLN A 151 3.38 -1.96 18.33
CA GLN A 151 2.43 -2.80 17.62
C GLN A 151 1.37 -1.92 16.95
N ALA A 152 1.20 -2.07 15.64
CA ALA A 152 0.14 -1.37 14.92
C ALA A 152 -1.25 -1.71 15.49
N GLU A 153 -2.05 -0.69 15.77
CA GLU A 153 -3.40 -0.79 16.31
C GLU A 153 -4.46 -0.28 15.33
N ASN A 154 -4.18 0.82 14.66
CA ASN A 154 -5.13 1.45 13.76
C ASN A 154 -4.40 2.21 12.64
N VAL A 155 -5.00 2.21 11.46
CA VAL A 155 -4.56 3.01 10.32
C VAL A 155 -5.75 3.75 9.71
N LYS A 156 -5.57 5.04 9.42
CA LYS A 156 -6.56 5.88 8.71
C LYS A 156 -5.88 6.59 7.56
N VAL A 157 -6.37 6.39 6.35
CA VAL A 157 -6.02 7.24 5.22
C VAL A 157 -7.02 8.40 5.20
N LEU A 158 -6.49 9.63 5.27
CA LEU A 158 -7.28 10.85 5.40
C LEU A 158 -7.62 11.48 4.05
N SER A 159 -6.93 11.06 3.00
CA SER A 159 -7.13 11.54 1.62
C SER A 159 -7.85 10.48 0.78
N GLU A 160 -8.89 10.87 0.05
CA GLU A 160 -9.70 9.95 -0.77
C GLU A 160 -8.89 9.24 -1.87
N ASN A 161 -7.86 9.90 -2.40
CA ASN A 161 -7.01 9.36 -3.45
C ASN A 161 -6.17 8.15 -3.01
N GLY A 162 -5.91 7.98 -1.71
CA GLY A 162 -5.21 6.81 -1.16
C GLY A 162 -6.09 5.60 -0.90
N MET A 163 -7.42 5.73 -1.05
CA MET A 163 -8.37 4.68 -0.66
C MET A 163 -9.06 3.99 -1.83
N THR A 164 -8.75 4.36 -3.06
CA THR A 164 -9.54 3.94 -4.22
C THR A 164 -8.66 3.35 -5.30
N VAL A 165 -9.11 2.24 -5.89
CA VAL A 165 -8.54 1.66 -7.11
C VAL A 165 -9.66 1.31 -8.08
N THR A 166 -9.42 1.55 -9.37
CA THR A 166 -10.32 1.14 -10.45
C THR A 166 -9.69 0.01 -11.22
N TYR A 167 -10.41 -1.09 -11.34
CA TYR A 167 -10.04 -2.22 -12.18
C TYR A 167 -10.90 -2.25 -13.44
N HIS A 168 -10.25 -2.46 -14.58
CA HIS A 168 -10.90 -2.84 -15.82
C HIS A 168 -10.44 -4.25 -16.20
N ALA A 169 -11.35 -5.19 -16.01
CA ALA A 169 -11.03 -6.60 -16.09
C ALA A 169 -11.58 -7.24 -17.37
N THR A 170 -10.72 -8.00 -18.06
CA THR A 170 -11.06 -8.77 -19.27
C THR A 170 -10.90 -10.27 -19.01
N ALA A 171 -11.25 -11.08 -20.01
CA ALA A 171 -10.99 -12.51 -19.96
C ALA A 171 -9.48 -12.85 -19.85
N GLN A 172 -8.59 -11.97 -20.33
CA GLN A 172 -7.16 -12.22 -20.48
C GLN A 172 -6.28 -11.48 -19.47
N GLY A 173 -6.77 -10.40 -18.85
CA GLY A 173 -5.95 -9.55 -17.99
C GLY A 173 -6.75 -8.57 -17.15
N LEU A 174 -6.00 -7.76 -16.43
CA LEU A 174 -6.50 -6.71 -15.53
C LEU A 174 -5.71 -5.43 -15.79
N GLU A 175 -6.44 -4.35 -16.02
CA GLU A 175 -5.91 -3.01 -15.91
C GLU A 175 -6.30 -2.46 -14.54
N ALA A 176 -5.34 -1.89 -13.83
CA ALA A 176 -5.53 -1.24 -12.53
C ALA A 176 -5.04 0.19 -12.59
N THR A 177 -5.82 1.11 -12.04
CA THR A 177 -5.45 2.53 -11.90
C THR A 177 -5.93 3.09 -10.57
N ASN A 178 -5.15 4.00 -9.99
CA ASN A 178 -5.55 4.75 -8.81
C ASN A 178 -5.64 6.27 -9.12
N PRO A 179 -6.29 7.07 -8.26
CA PRO A 179 -6.36 8.51 -8.46
C PRO A 179 -5.01 9.23 -8.38
N GLY A 180 -3.96 8.57 -7.88
CA GLY A 180 -2.58 9.04 -7.88
C GLY A 180 -1.93 9.05 -9.26
N GLY A 181 -2.52 8.34 -10.23
CA GLY A 181 -1.99 8.18 -11.58
C GLY A 181 -1.03 7.00 -11.73
N GLU A 182 -1.01 6.12 -10.74
CA GLU A 182 -0.28 4.87 -10.79
C GLU A 182 -1.18 3.75 -11.33
N GLY A 183 -0.57 2.76 -11.99
CA GLY A 183 -1.34 1.63 -12.49
C GLY A 183 -0.55 0.67 -13.35
N TYR A 184 -1.24 -0.34 -13.84
CA TYR A 184 -0.69 -1.33 -14.75
C TYR A 184 -1.75 -1.89 -15.70
N ASN A 185 -1.29 -2.52 -16.78
CA ASN A 185 -2.11 -3.36 -17.64
C ASN A 185 -1.38 -4.69 -17.83
N ALA A 186 -1.88 -5.75 -17.17
CA ALA A 186 -1.21 -7.03 -17.06
C ALA A 186 -2.12 -8.20 -17.46
N LYS A 187 -1.57 -9.20 -18.16
CA LYS A 187 -2.28 -10.44 -18.48
C LYS A 187 -2.18 -11.46 -17.35
N PHE A 188 -3.12 -12.40 -17.31
CA PHE A 188 -3.10 -13.52 -16.34
C PHE A 188 -2.15 -14.67 -16.76
N ASP A 189 -1.03 -14.35 -17.40
CA ASP A 189 -0.07 -15.31 -17.94
C ASP A 189 1.17 -15.52 -17.04
N GLY A 190 1.21 -14.83 -15.89
CA GLY A 190 2.29 -14.91 -14.90
C GLY A 190 3.57 -14.19 -15.32
N LYS A 191 3.59 -13.50 -16.46
CA LYS A 191 4.74 -12.68 -16.90
C LYS A 191 4.74 -11.34 -16.17
N GLU A 192 5.88 -10.69 -16.17
CA GLU A 192 6.05 -9.37 -15.57
C GLU A 192 5.59 -8.27 -16.53
N TYR A 193 4.79 -7.35 -16.01
CA TYR A 193 4.29 -6.16 -16.68
C TYR A 193 4.69 -4.93 -15.88
N ARG A 194 5.05 -3.86 -16.57
CA ARG A 194 5.50 -2.63 -15.93
C ARG A 194 4.34 -1.91 -15.22
N VAL A 195 4.61 -1.46 -14.01
CA VAL A 195 3.77 -0.47 -13.32
C VAL A 195 4.19 0.92 -13.79
N HIS A 196 3.23 1.73 -14.21
CA HIS A 196 3.44 3.12 -14.60
C HIS A 196 3.07 4.08 -13.46
N GLY A 197 3.56 5.31 -13.52
CA GLY A 197 3.27 6.30 -12.50
C GLY A 197 4.11 6.20 -11.23
N VAL A 198 4.98 5.21 -11.10
CA VAL A 198 5.91 5.08 -9.97
C VAL A 198 7.31 5.55 -10.36
N PRO A 199 8.07 6.16 -9.42
CA PRO A 199 9.40 6.72 -9.71
C PRO A 199 10.48 5.66 -9.99
N VAL A 200 10.19 4.40 -9.74
CA VAL A 200 11.11 3.27 -9.78
C VAL A 200 10.64 2.18 -10.74
N ARG A 201 11.53 1.26 -11.08
CA ARG A 201 11.18 0.12 -11.93
C ARG A 201 10.42 -0.95 -11.12
N CYS A 202 9.10 -0.80 -11.11
CA CYS A 202 8.19 -1.80 -10.56
C CYS A 202 7.57 -2.64 -11.66
N THR A 203 7.38 -3.92 -11.38
CA THR A 203 6.63 -4.86 -12.24
C THR A 203 5.61 -5.62 -11.42
N VAL A 204 4.54 -6.01 -12.08
CA VAL A 204 3.48 -6.86 -11.53
C VAL A 204 3.32 -8.09 -12.40
N SER A 205 3.06 -9.24 -11.81
CA SER A 205 2.64 -10.45 -12.50
C SER A 205 1.35 -10.98 -11.91
N LEU A 206 0.40 -11.35 -12.79
CA LEU A 206 -0.93 -11.79 -12.38
C LEU A 206 -1.16 -13.26 -12.71
N ARG A 207 -1.84 -13.95 -11.81
CA ARG A 207 -2.34 -15.30 -12.01
C ARG A 207 -3.81 -15.41 -11.60
N ARG A 208 -4.67 -15.83 -12.51
CA ARG A 208 -6.07 -16.12 -12.18
C ARG A 208 -6.17 -17.50 -11.56
N ILE A 209 -6.65 -17.58 -10.31
CA ILE A 209 -6.89 -18.83 -9.60
C ILE A 209 -8.27 -19.40 -9.95
N ASN A 210 -9.28 -18.53 -10.00
CA ASN A 210 -10.64 -18.85 -10.44
C ASN A 210 -11.36 -17.55 -10.88
N ALA A 211 -12.65 -17.64 -11.20
CA ALA A 211 -13.43 -16.50 -11.68
C ALA A 211 -13.48 -15.29 -10.70
N ARG A 212 -13.22 -15.51 -9.41
CA ARG A 212 -13.29 -14.50 -8.34
C ARG A 212 -12.02 -14.36 -7.52
N THR A 213 -10.92 -15.00 -7.90
CA THR A 213 -9.67 -14.95 -7.14
C THR A 213 -8.51 -14.76 -8.09
N ILE A 214 -7.70 -13.73 -7.81
CA ILE A 214 -6.46 -13.39 -8.50
C ILE A 214 -5.33 -13.36 -7.48
N GLU A 215 -4.17 -13.80 -7.88
CA GLU A 215 -2.89 -13.57 -7.21
C GLU A 215 -2.04 -12.62 -8.01
N GLU A 216 -1.51 -11.62 -7.33
CA GLU A 216 -0.62 -10.60 -7.86
C GLU A 216 0.73 -10.71 -7.13
N THR A 217 1.81 -10.52 -7.86
CA THR A 217 3.16 -10.48 -7.28
C THR A 217 3.86 -9.23 -7.79
N ASP A 218 4.22 -8.36 -6.87
CA ASP A 218 4.89 -7.10 -7.15
C ASP A 218 6.38 -7.21 -6.92
N ARG A 219 7.15 -6.61 -7.82
CA ARG A 219 8.61 -6.61 -7.77
C ARG A 219 9.17 -5.20 -7.95
N HIS A 220 10.24 -4.93 -7.22
CA HIS A 220 11.12 -3.80 -7.47
C HIS A 220 12.47 -4.32 -7.93
N GLU A 221 12.98 -3.80 -9.04
CA GLU A 221 14.29 -4.21 -9.57
C GLU A 221 14.44 -5.75 -9.67
N GLY A 222 13.32 -6.47 -9.91
CA GLY A 222 13.27 -7.94 -9.98
C GLY A 222 13.14 -8.66 -8.65
N VAL A 223 13.22 -7.98 -7.51
CA VAL A 223 13.01 -8.56 -6.17
C VAL A 223 11.53 -8.52 -5.82
N VAL A 224 11.00 -9.63 -5.29
CA VAL A 224 9.59 -9.71 -4.84
C VAL A 224 9.43 -8.93 -3.55
N HIS A 225 8.59 -7.88 -3.59
CA HIS A 225 8.20 -7.08 -2.44
C HIS A 225 6.89 -7.57 -1.85
N TYR A 226 5.84 -7.65 -2.68
CA TYR A 226 4.52 -8.04 -2.22
C TYR A 226 3.99 -9.27 -2.96
N GLN A 227 3.24 -10.08 -2.22
CA GLN A 227 2.34 -11.08 -2.75
C GLN A 227 0.93 -10.76 -2.27
N ILE A 228 0.03 -10.52 -3.21
CA ILE A 228 -1.32 -10.05 -2.94
C ILE A 228 -2.31 -11.07 -3.46
N ARG A 229 -3.27 -11.45 -2.62
CA ARG A 229 -4.39 -12.29 -3.02
C ARG A 229 -5.68 -11.50 -2.89
N MET A 230 -6.38 -11.36 -4.00
CA MET A 230 -7.66 -10.68 -4.11
C MET A 230 -8.77 -11.69 -4.33
N ALA A 231 -9.81 -11.67 -3.50
CA ALA A 231 -10.94 -12.60 -3.59
C ALA A 231 -12.26 -11.85 -3.51
N VAL A 232 -12.96 -11.76 -4.64
CA VAL A 232 -14.27 -11.10 -4.74
C VAL A 232 -15.37 -12.01 -4.16
N SER A 233 -16.28 -11.43 -3.38
CA SER A 233 -17.46 -12.09 -2.81
C SER A 233 -18.40 -12.65 -3.88
N ARG A 234 -19.32 -13.52 -3.49
CA ARG A 234 -20.28 -14.14 -4.44
C ARG A 234 -21.21 -13.12 -5.08
N ASP A 235 -21.60 -12.10 -4.31
CA ASP A 235 -22.48 -11.01 -4.78
C ASP A 235 -21.75 -9.90 -5.57
N GLY A 236 -20.41 -9.99 -5.65
CA GLY A 236 -19.57 -9.03 -6.38
C GLY A 236 -19.43 -7.67 -5.71
N LYS A 237 -19.88 -7.49 -4.46
CA LYS A 237 -19.92 -6.19 -3.78
C LYS A 237 -18.71 -5.92 -2.89
N SER A 238 -18.04 -6.96 -2.43
CA SER A 238 -16.85 -6.84 -1.59
C SER A 238 -15.70 -7.70 -2.14
N MET A 239 -14.48 -7.33 -1.77
CA MET A 239 -13.26 -8.05 -2.13
C MET A 239 -12.36 -8.12 -0.90
N LYS A 240 -12.03 -9.34 -0.48
CA LYS A 240 -11.02 -9.57 0.55
C LYS A 240 -9.64 -9.53 -0.11
N VAL A 241 -8.77 -8.69 0.42
CA VAL A 241 -7.38 -8.58 0.02
C VAL A 241 -6.49 -9.11 1.14
N THR A 242 -5.55 -9.97 0.80
CA THR A 242 -4.49 -10.42 1.70
C THR A 242 -3.16 -10.05 1.05
N GLU A 243 -2.39 -9.26 1.74
CA GLU A 243 -1.10 -8.75 1.32
C GLU A 243 0.01 -9.30 2.22
N ILE A 244 1.07 -9.80 1.63
CA ILE A 244 2.27 -10.30 2.31
C ILE A 244 3.44 -9.45 1.83
N ASP A 245 3.98 -8.64 2.74
CA ASP A 245 5.26 -7.96 2.55
C ASP A 245 6.39 -8.99 2.76
N LYS A 246 7.12 -9.27 1.70
CA LYS A 246 8.18 -10.30 1.69
C LYS A 246 9.47 -9.80 2.32
N GLU A 247 9.69 -8.50 2.34
CA GLU A 247 10.90 -7.91 2.91
C GLU A 247 10.79 -7.79 4.43
N ARG A 248 9.67 -7.26 4.91
CA ARG A 248 9.38 -7.16 6.35
C ARG A 248 8.92 -8.48 6.96
N GLY A 249 8.46 -9.43 6.14
CA GLY A 249 7.86 -10.69 6.59
C GLY A 249 6.56 -10.45 7.35
N THR A 250 5.78 -9.46 6.93
CA THR A 250 4.50 -9.10 7.56
C THR A 250 3.32 -9.46 6.67
N LYS A 251 2.14 -9.55 7.27
CA LYS A 251 0.89 -9.84 6.58
C LYS A 251 -0.17 -8.85 7.04
N MET A 252 -0.90 -8.30 6.08
CA MET A 252 -2.09 -7.49 6.28
C MET A 252 -3.28 -8.11 5.54
N THR A 253 -4.48 -7.94 6.10
CA THR A 253 -5.73 -8.34 5.43
C THR A 253 -6.73 -7.21 5.57
N TYR A 254 -7.41 -6.86 4.49
CA TYR A 254 -8.45 -5.84 4.50
C TYR A 254 -9.56 -6.16 3.50
N VAL A 255 -10.65 -5.41 3.59
CA VAL A 255 -11.79 -5.51 2.69
C VAL A 255 -11.83 -4.27 1.81
N MET A 256 -12.19 -4.46 0.55
CA MET A 256 -12.59 -3.39 -0.36
C MET A 256 -14.07 -3.54 -0.71
N GLU A 257 -14.77 -2.43 -0.78
CA GLU A 257 -16.16 -2.39 -1.24
C GLU A 257 -16.25 -1.79 -2.64
N LYS A 258 -17.06 -2.41 -3.47
CA LYS A 258 -17.31 -1.88 -4.81
C LYS A 258 -18.15 -0.62 -4.71
N LYS A 259 -17.66 0.47 -5.31
CA LYS A 259 -18.41 1.72 -5.41
C LYS A 259 -19.64 1.47 -6.30
N SER A 260 -20.84 1.76 -5.79
CA SER A 260 -22.06 1.72 -6.61
C SER A 260 -21.92 2.73 -7.74
N GLN A 261 -22.22 2.33 -8.96
CA GLN A 261 -22.49 3.30 -10.03
C GLN A 261 -23.74 4.05 -9.59
N GLN A 262 -23.54 5.29 -9.14
CA GLN A 262 -24.66 6.24 -9.07
C GLN A 262 -24.90 6.68 -10.51
N ASP A 263 -26.13 6.48 -10.97
CA ASP A 263 -26.66 6.98 -12.24
C ASP A 263 -26.48 8.51 -12.37
#